data_f50871c5306a160153c7b6d615575b5e
#
_entry.id   f50871c5306a160153c7b6d615575b5e
#
_cell.length_a   1.000
_cell.length_b   1.000
_cell.length_c   1.000
_cell.angle_alpha   90.00
_cell.angle_beta   90.00
_cell.angle_gamma   90.00
#
_symmetry.space_group_name_H-M   'P 1'
#
loop_
_entity.id
_entity.type
_entity.pdbx_description
1 polymer ?
#
loop_
_entity_poly.entity_id
_entity_poly.type
_entity_poly.pdbx_seq_one_letter_code
_entity_poly.pdbx_strand_id
1 'polypeptide(L)'
;MTDADPVSGVVIRVRLPAALQRIRLADDSAARTGVPPHVTLLFPFMPGAALTPPVRRALAAIAASVDPFDVRFGAVGRFPGIVYLVPEPARRFATLTDAIAARFPAFQPYEGAFEEVIPHLTLVESATASLDQIADAARQHLPFSHRVSVIEVLVEGPDARWRGHWRIPLGHRR
;
A
#
# COMPACT_ATOMS: atom_id res chain seq x y z
N MET A 1 26.46 10.11 11.63
CA MET A 1 25.03 9.79 11.44
C MET A 1 24.80 9.88 9.94
N THR A 2 24.81 8.74 9.26
CA THR A 2 24.41 8.70 7.85
C THR A 2 22.91 8.96 7.82
N ASP A 3 22.53 10.17 7.33
CA ASP A 3 21.15 10.41 6.91
C ASP A 3 20.85 9.34 5.85
N ALA A 4 20.08 8.32 6.24
CA ALA A 4 19.56 7.38 5.26
C ALA A 4 18.67 8.18 4.32
N ASP A 5 18.96 8.10 3.01
CA ASP A 5 18.13 8.76 2.00
C ASP A 5 16.67 8.39 2.20
N PRO A 6 15.75 9.38 2.18
CA PRO A 6 14.33 9.13 2.36
C PRO A 6 13.83 8.06 1.40
N VAL A 7 13.27 6.98 1.95
CA VAL A 7 12.74 5.87 1.15
C VAL A 7 11.36 6.22 0.59
N SER A 8 11.00 5.61 -0.52
CA SER A 8 9.65 5.73 -1.10
C SER A 8 8.95 4.38 -1.22
N GLY A 9 7.65 4.43 -1.47
CA GLY A 9 6.83 3.26 -1.76
C GLY A 9 5.74 3.58 -2.78
N VAL A 10 5.39 2.60 -3.60
CA VAL A 10 4.29 2.68 -4.55
C VAL A 10 3.10 1.93 -3.98
N VAL A 11 1.97 2.60 -3.83
CA VAL A 11 0.80 2.08 -3.12
C VAL A 11 -0.51 2.41 -3.84
N ILE A 12 -1.56 1.70 -3.47
CA ILE A 12 -2.95 2.06 -3.74
C ILE A 12 -3.59 2.45 -2.42
N ARG A 13 -3.90 3.74 -2.25
CA ARG A 13 -4.61 4.22 -1.07
C ARG A 13 -6.05 3.72 -1.09
N VAL A 14 -6.53 3.28 0.06
CA VAL A 14 -7.89 2.81 0.27
C VAL A 14 -8.60 3.67 1.31
N ARG A 15 -9.82 4.09 1.02
CA ARG A 15 -10.65 4.76 2.02
C ARG A 15 -11.35 3.72 2.88
N LEU A 16 -10.97 3.64 4.15
CA LEU A 16 -11.61 2.75 5.11
C LEU A 16 -12.96 3.32 5.60
N PRO A 17 -13.95 2.45 5.91
CA PRO A 17 -15.07 2.81 6.75
C PRO A 17 -14.61 3.38 8.09
N ALA A 18 -15.39 4.31 8.65
CA ALA A 18 -15.01 5.04 9.86
C ALA A 18 -14.65 4.14 11.04
N ALA A 19 -15.33 3.01 11.20
CA ALA A 19 -15.05 2.06 12.27
C ALA A 19 -13.68 1.40 12.13
N LEU A 20 -13.33 0.93 10.91
CA LEU A 20 -12.01 0.34 10.62
C LEU A 20 -10.90 1.39 10.73
N GLN A 21 -11.18 2.63 10.31
CA GLN A 21 -10.23 3.73 10.46
C GLN A 21 -9.94 4.04 11.93
N ARG A 22 -10.95 3.98 12.82
CA ARG A 22 -10.73 4.15 14.27
C ARG A 22 -9.85 3.04 14.85
N ILE A 23 -10.08 1.77 14.47
CA ILE A 23 -9.25 0.64 14.90
C ILE A 23 -7.80 0.90 14.46
N ARG A 24 -7.60 1.28 13.19
CA ARG A 24 -6.26 1.55 12.67
C ARG A 24 -5.56 2.68 13.41
N LEU A 25 -6.23 3.79 13.64
CA LEU A 25 -5.63 4.96 14.32
C LEU A 25 -5.29 4.69 15.79
N ALA A 26 -5.99 3.76 16.44
CA ALA A 26 -5.73 3.40 17.82
C ALA A 26 -4.47 2.55 17.96
N ASP A 27 -4.27 1.57 17.10
CA ASP A 27 -3.34 0.47 17.35
C ASP A 27 -2.23 0.33 16.30
N ASP A 28 -2.38 0.93 15.10
CA ASP A 28 -1.38 0.80 14.03
C ASP A 28 -0.23 1.81 14.18
N SER A 29 0.99 1.30 14.23
CA SER A 29 2.19 2.15 14.35
C SER A 29 2.42 3.03 13.12
N ALA A 30 2.16 2.51 11.92
CA ALA A 30 2.36 3.24 10.66
C ALA A 30 1.37 4.40 10.49
N ALA A 31 0.16 4.30 11.06
CA ALA A 31 -0.80 5.40 11.05
C ALA A 31 -0.28 6.66 11.76
N ARG A 32 0.52 6.47 12.80
CA ARG A 32 1.10 7.56 13.59
C ARG A 32 2.17 8.35 12.83
N THR A 33 2.82 7.72 11.84
CA THR A 33 3.82 8.38 10.97
C THR A 33 3.21 8.96 9.70
N GLY A 34 1.88 8.93 9.56
CA GLY A 34 1.16 9.53 8.44
C GLY A 34 0.97 8.60 7.25
N VAL A 35 1.31 7.31 7.37
CA VAL A 35 1.02 6.32 6.33
C VAL A 35 -0.49 6.15 6.20
N PRO A 36 -1.10 6.40 5.03
CA PRO A 36 -2.53 6.18 4.84
C PRO A 36 -2.86 4.68 4.78
N PRO A 37 -4.14 4.28 4.96
CA PRO A 37 -4.56 2.92 4.65
C PRO A 37 -4.31 2.62 3.17
N HIS A 38 -3.63 1.52 2.87
CA HIS A 38 -3.21 1.20 1.50
C HIS A 38 -2.99 -0.28 1.26
N VAL A 39 -2.97 -0.67 0.00
CA VAL A 39 -2.35 -1.91 -0.48
C VAL A 39 -1.02 -1.54 -1.11
N THR A 40 0.07 -2.16 -0.66
CA THR A 40 1.41 -1.94 -1.21
C THR A 40 1.54 -2.61 -2.57
N LEU A 41 2.06 -1.88 -3.56
CA LEU A 41 2.46 -2.42 -4.85
C LEU A 41 3.96 -2.74 -4.88
N LEU A 42 4.79 -1.82 -4.38
CA LEU A 42 6.22 -2.01 -4.27
C LEU A 42 6.80 -1.19 -3.13
N PHE A 43 7.45 -1.87 -2.19
CA PHE A 43 8.19 -1.24 -1.09
C PHE A 43 9.35 -2.17 -0.64
N PRO A 44 10.52 -1.63 -0.30
CA PRO A 44 10.94 -0.25 -0.55
C PRO A 44 11.09 0.03 -2.05
N PHE A 45 10.85 1.27 -2.47
CA PHE A 45 11.10 1.72 -3.83
C PHE A 45 12.42 2.50 -3.86
N MET A 46 12.56 3.51 -4.67
CA MET A 46 13.81 4.28 -4.78
C MET A 46 13.90 5.41 -3.75
N PRO A 47 15.11 5.92 -3.46
CA PRO A 47 15.27 7.13 -2.67
C PRO A 47 14.48 8.31 -3.24
N GLY A 48 13.97 9.19 -2.36
CA GLY A 48 13.16 10.33 -2.76
C GLY A 48 13.83 11.22 -3.82
N ALA A 49 15.14 11.41 -3.72
CA ALA A 49 15.93 12.19 -4.68
C ALA A 49 16.01 11.55 -6.09
N ALA A 50 15.80 10.23 -6.19
CA ALA A 50 15.78 9.50 -7.46
C ALA A 50 14.41 9.52 -8.16
N LEU A 51 13.37 10.05 -7.53
CA LEU A 51 12.02 10.22 -8.09
C LEU A 51 12.01 11.36 -9.12
N THR A 52 12.36 11.04 -10.33
CA THR A 52 12.50 12.00 -11.45
C THR A 52 11.34 11.95 -12.42
N PRO A 53 11.14 12.95 -13.31
CA PRO A 53 10.10 12.92 -14.33
C PRO A 53 10.10 11.66 -15.23
N PRO A 54 11.25 11.09 -15.65
CA PRO A 54 11.28 9.81 -16.35
C PRO A 54 10.68 8.65 -15.54
N VAL A 55 10.96 8.56 -14.25
CA VAL A 55 10.37 7.55 -13.35
C VAL A 55 8.85 7.72 -13.29
N ARG A 56 8.37 8.95 -13.12
CA ARG A 56 6.94 9.25 -13.11
C ARG A 56 6.25 8.84 -14.42
N ARG A 57 6.89 9.12 -15.57
CA ARG A 57 6.35 8.71 -16.88
C ARG A 57 6.28 7.19 -17.02
N ALA A 58 7.29 6.47 -16.54
CA ALA A 58 7.29 5.02 -16.57
C ALA A 58 6.16 4.42 -15.72
N LEU A 59 5.96 4.93 -14.50
CA LEU A 59 4.82 4.54 -13.66
C LEU A 59 3.48 4.91 -14.30
N ALA A 60 3.39 6.07 -14.96
CA ALA A 60 2.18 6.50 -15.66
C ALA A 60 1.84 5.59 -16.85
N ALA A 61 2.85 5.10 -17.59
CA ALA A 61 2.64 4.14 -18.69
C ALA A 61 2.08 2.80 -18.16
N ILE A 62 2.59 2.31 -17.02
CA ILE A 62 2.06 1.11 -16.37
C ILE A 62 0.62 1.35 -15.89
N ALA A 63 0.36 2.47 -15.21
CA ALA A 63 -0.96 2.81 -14.71
C ALA A 63 -1.99 2.95 -15.84
N ALA A 64 -1.59 3.52 -16.98
CA ALA A 64 -2.45 3.68 -18.14
C ALA A 64 -2.89 2.34 -18.78
N SER A 65 -2.12 1.27 -18.60
CA SER A 65 -2.45 -0.06 -19.12
C SER A 65 -3.49 -0.82 -18.29
N VAL A 66 -3.88 -0.30 -17.13
CA VAL A 66 -4.84 -0.95 -16.22
C VAL A 66 -6.04 -0.04 -16.02
N ASP A 67 -7.22 -0.50 -16.44
CA ASP A 67 -8.46 0.25 -16.19
C ASP A 67 -8.78 0.35 -14.69
N PRO A 68 -9.40 1.46 -14.24
CA PRO A 68 -9.94 1.56 -12.89
C PRO A 68 -10.85 0.38 -12.56
N PHE A 69 -10.74 -0.15 -11.34
CA PHE A 69 -11.48 -1.34 -10.92
C PHE A 69 -12.03 -1.22 -9.50
N ASP A 70 -13.07 -2.00 -9.22
CA ASP A 70 -13.59 -2.11 -7.87
C ASP A 70 -12.86 -3.24 -7.12
N VAL A 71 -12.54 -2.99 -5.87
CA VAL A 71 -11.99 -3.96 -4.94
C VAL A 71 -12.94 -4.12 -3.77
N ARG A 72 -13.16 -5.36 -3.35
CA ARG A 72 -13.94 -5.72 -2.16
C ARG A 72 -12.98 -6.24 -1.09
N PHE A 73 -13.18 -5.79 0.12
CA PHE A 73 -12.50 -6.32 1.30
C PHE A 73 -13.54 -7.11 2.11
N GLY A 74 -13.48 -8.44 2.03
CA GLY A 74 -14.48 -9.33 2.60
C GLY A 74 -13.97 -10.22 3.73
N ALA A 75 -12.65 -10.27 3.94
CA ALA A 75 -12.03 -11.14 4.92
C ALA A 75 -10.87 -10.45 5.66
N VAL A 76 -10.60 -10.95 6.86
CA VAL A 76 -9.44 -10.59 7.68
C VAL A 76 -8.41 -11.72 7.60
N GLY A 77 -7.17 -11.37 7.31
CA GLY A 77 -6.03 -12.26 7.36
C GLY A 77 -5.06 -11.90 8.49
N ARG A 78 -4.10 -12.78 8.73
CA ARG A 78 -3.09 -12.65 9.80
C ARG A 78 -1.70 -13.00 9.28
N PHE A 79 -0.73 -12.14 9.59
CA PHE A 79 0.68 -12.49 9.65
C PHE A 79 1.18 -12.35 11.09
N PRO A 80 2.37 -12.86 11.43
CA PRO A 80 2.96 -12.59 12.73
C PRO A 80 3.01 -11.08 13.04
N GLY A 81 2.36 -10.64 14.10
CA GLY A 81 2.29 -9.22 14.48
C GLY A 81 1.33 -8.34 13.66
N ILE A 82 0.62 -8.88 12.66
CA ILE A 82 -0.18 -8.08 11.72
C ILE A 82 -1.59 -8.62 11.56
N VAL A 83 -2.57 -7.71 11.61
CA VAL A 83 -3.95 -7.94 11.13
C VAL A 83 -4.11 -7.18 9.82
N TYR A 84 -4.56 -7.85 8.76
CA TYR A 84 -4.78 -7.23 7.46
C TYR A 84 -6.13 -7.58 6.85
N LEU A 85 -6.56 -6.77 5.90
CA LEU A 85 -7.75 -6.99 5.10
C LEU A 85 -7.37 -7.55 3.73
N VAL A 86 -8.13 -8.55 3.27
CA VAL A 86 -7.89 -9.26 2.01
C VAL A 86 -8.60 -8.55 0.86
N PRO A 87 -7.86 -8.04 -0.14
CA PRO A 87 -8.45 -7.42 -1.33
C PRO A 87 -8.90 -8.47 -2.35
N GLU A 88 -10.09 -8.32 -2.91
CA GLU A 88 -10.64 -9.15 -3.98
C GLU A 88 -11.09 -8.26 -5.16
N PRO A 89 -10.56 -8.47 -6.37
CA PRO A 89 -9.61 -9.50 -6.81
C PRO A 89 -8.14 -9.13 -6.51
N ALA A 90 -7.44 -9.97 -5.78
CA ALA A 90 -6.01 -9.77 -5.45
C ALA A 90 -5.11 -9.67 -6.70
N ARG A 91 -5.45 -10.41 -7.77
CA ARG A 91 -4.68 -10.46 -9.03
C ARG A 91 -4.45 -9.08 -9.68
N ARG A 92 -5.37 -8.11 -9.49
CA ARG A 92 -5.20 -6.77 -10.07
C ARG A 92 -4.03 -6.02 -9.43
N PHE A 93 -3.82 -6.22 -8.14
CA PHE A 93 -2.68 -5.67 -7.41
C PHE A 93 -1.39 -6.40 -7.80
N ALA A 94 -1.42 -7.73 -7.85
CA ALA A 94 -0.26 -8.53 -8.28
C ALA A 94 0.22 -8.14 -9.68
N THR A 95 -0.69 -7.98 -10.66
CA THR A 95 -0.35 -7.52 -12.01
C THR A 95 0.36 -6.16 -12.01
N LEU A 96 -0.09 -5.21 -11.20
CA LEU A 96 0.58 -3.90 -11.07
C LEU A 96 1.94 -4.04 -10.41
N THR A 97 2.06 -4.84 -9.35
CA THR A 97 3.32 -5.13 -8.67
C THR A 97 4.35 -5.73 -9.63
N ASP A 98 3.96 -6.76 -10.39
CA ASP A 98 4.82 -7.42 -11.37
C ASP A 98 5.30 -6.47 -12.47
N ALA A 99 4.38 -5.64 -12.99
CA ALA A 99 4.72 -4.65 -14.01
C ALA A 99 5.69 -3.58 -13.50
N ILE A 100 5.53 -3.13 -12.24
CA ILE A 100 6.43 -2.15 -11.62
C ILE A 100 7.80 -2.81 -11.35
N ALA A 101 7.84 -4.01 -10.77
CA ALA A 101 9.07 -4.74 -10.49
C ALA A 101 9.85 -5.06 -11.78
N ALA A 102 9.16 -5.46 -12.85
CA ALA A 102 9.78 -5.70 -14.15
C ALA A 102 10.39 -4.42 -14.77
N ARG A 103 9.74 -3.27 -14.57
CA ARG A 103 10.21 -1.97 -15.09
C ARG A 103 11.37 -1.40 -14.28
N PHE A 104 11.44 -1.74 -12.99
CA PHE A 104 12.45 -1.26 -12.05
C PHE A 104 13.14 -2.43 -11.33
N PRO A 105 13.91 -3.28 -12.06
CA PRO A 105 14.41 -4.55 -11.54
C PRO A 105 15.38 -4.43 -10.36
N ALA A 106 15.96 -3.24 -10.13
CA ALA A 106 16.78 -2.98 -8.95
C ALA A 106 15.95 -2.86 -7.65
N PHE A 107 14.63 -2.74 -7.76
CA PHE A 107 13.72 -2.59 -6.63
C PHE A 107 12.70 -3.74 -6.65
N GLN A 108 12.91 -4.72 -5.79
CA GLN A 108 11.99 -5.85 -5.67
C GLN A 108 11.07 -5.66 -4.46
N PRO A 109 9.81 -6.09 -4.53
CA PRO A 109 8.91 -6.03 -3.39
C PRO A 109 9.56 -6.68 -2.16
N TYR A 110 9.57 -5.93 -1.04
CA TYR A 110 10.18 -6.37 0.22
C TYR A 110 11.63 -6.87 0.07
N GLU A 111 12.41 -6.23 -0.85
CA GLU A 111 13.81 -6.58 -1.15
C GLU A 111 14.00 -8.05 -1.58
N GLY A 112 12.95 -8.67 -2.11
CA GLY A 112 12.97 -10.08 -2.50
C GLY A 112 12.91 -11.08 -1.34
N ALA A 113 12.50 -10.63 -0.15
CA ALA A 113 12.45 -11.46 1.06
C ALA A 113 11.38 -12.56 1.00
N PHE A 114 10.41 -12.47 0.08
CA PHE A 114 9.29 -13.41 -0.05
C PHE A 114 9.22 -13.97 -1.47
N GLU A 115 9.02 -15.28 -1.59
CA GLU A 115 8.81 -15.95 -2.88
C GLU A 115 7.48 -15.51 -3.53
N GLU A 116 6.47 -15.24 -2.71
CA GLU A 116 5.17 -14.76 -3.15
C GLU A 116 4.77 -13.51 -2.35
N VAL A 117 4.37 -12.47 -3.07
CA VAL A 117 3.84 -11.24 -2.48
C VAL A 117 2.32 -11.31 -2.45
N ILE A 118 1.76 -11.47 -1.25
CA ILE A 118 0.30 -11.50 -1.05
C ILE A 118 -0.20 -10.07 -0.92
N PRO A 119 -1.02 -9.57 -1.87
CA PRO A 119 -1.64 -8.25 -1.75
C PRO A 119 -2.52 -8.19 -0.49
N HIS A 120 -2.28 -7.18 0.34
CA HIS A 120 -3.02 -7.00 1.59
C HIS A 120 -3.07 -5.52 1.99
N LEU A 121 -4.09 -5.16 2.77
CA LEU A 121 -4.18 -3.88 3.44
C LEU A 121 -3.92 -4.10 4.93
N THR A 122 -2.76 -3.70 5.42
CA THR A 122 -2.46 -3.73 6.86
C THR A 122 -3.44 -2.83 7.60
N LEU A 123 -4.24 -3.42 8.48
CA LEU A 123 -5.13 -2.70 9.37
C LEU A 123 -4.38 -2.28 10.63
N VAL A 124 -3.66 -3.21 11.24
CA VAL A 124 -2.84 -2.97 12.43
C VAL A 124 -1.57 -3.82 12.38
N GLU A 125 -0.44 -3.18 12.61
CA GLU A 125 0.83 -3.83 12.94
C GLU A 125 1.22 -3.40 14.35
N SER A 126 1.31 -4.37 15.27
CA SER A 126 1.59 -4.11 16.68
C SER A 126 2.23 -5.32 17.34
N ALA A 127 3.21 -5.05 18.20
CA ALA A 127 3.84 -6.08 19.06
C ALA A 127 3.10 -6.27 20.39
N THR A 128 2.21 -5.35 20.76
CA THR A 128 1.61 -5.30 22.12
C THR A 128 0.08 -5.38 22.12
N ALA A 129 -0.59 -5.06 20.99
CA ALA A 129 -2.04 -5.11 20.91
C ALA A 129 -2.57 -6.54 20.83
N SER A 130 -3.81 -6.76 21.31
CA SER A 130 -4.51 -8.03 21.14
C SER A 130 -5.02 -8.19 19.73
N LEU A 131 -4.20 -8.79 18.87
CA LEU A 131 -4.51 -8.94 17.45
C LEU A 131 -5.75 -9.80 17.19
N ASP A 132 -6.11 -10.73 18.08
CA ASP A 132 -7.33 -11.53 17.96
C ASP A 132 -8.58 -10.66 18.17
N GLN A 133 -8.59 -9.82 19.20
CA GLN A 133 -9.68 -8.89 19.45
C GLN A 133 -9.83 -7.87 18.31
N ILE A 134 -8.72 -7.39 17.77
CA ILE A 134 -8.70 -6.49 16.61
C ILE A 134 -9.29 -7.16 15.38
N ALA A 135 -8.89 -8.41 15.11
CA ALA A 135 -9.41 -9.17 13.98
C ALA A 135 -10.92 -9.42 14.11
N ASP A 136 -11.40 -9.77 15.32
CA ASP A 136 -12.83 -10.00 15.57
C ASP A 136 -13.64 -8.70 15.44
N ALA A 137 -13.12 -7.60 15.97
CA ALA A 137 -13.76 -6.29 15.80
C ALA A 137 -13.79 -5.86 14.32
N ALA A 138 -12.71 -6.09 13.57
CA ALA A 138 -12.65 -5.74 12.15
C ALA A 138 -13.68 -6.54 11.31
N ARG A 139 -13.87 -7.84 11.58
CA ARG A 139 -14.84 -8.69 10.87
C ARG A 139 -16.26 -8.15 10.93
N GLN A 140 -16.65 -7.48 12.02
CA GLN A 140 -17.98 -6.90 12.18
C GLN A 140 -18.28 -5.73 11.23
N HIS A 141 -17.23 -5.18 10.60
CA HIS A 141 -17.34 -4.04 9.69
C HIS A 141 -17.03 -4.41 8.23
N LEU A 142 -16.99 -5.69 7.92
CA LEU A 142 -16.83 -6.22 6.57
C LEU A 142 -18.17 -6.79 6.05
N PRO A 143 -18.37 -6.84 4.73
CA PRO A 143 -17.49 -6.35 3.68
C PRO A 143 -17.65 -4.85 3.40
N PHE A 144 -16.64 -4.25 2.79
CA PHE A 144 -16.78 -2.95 2.12
C PHE A 144 -16.06 -2.97 0.76
N SER A 145 -16.39 -1.99 -0.09
CA SER A 145 -15.79 -1.86 -1.41
C SER A 145 -15.11 -0.50 -1.59
N HIS A 146 -14.12 -0.46 -2.46
CA HIS A 146 -13.40 0.75 -2.82
C HIS A 146 -13.14 0.78 -4.33
N ARG A 147 -13.30 1.95 -4.96
CA ARG A 147 -12.94 2.15 -6.37
C ARG A 147 -11.48 2.54 -6.47
N VAL A 148 -10.67 1.67 -7.08
CA VAL A 148 -9.27 1.92 -7.38
C VAL A 148 -9.17 2.64 -8.71
N SER A 149 -8.64 3.86 -8.69
CA SER A 149 -8.47 4.70 -9.88
C SER A 149 -7.13 5.43 -9.96
N VAL A 150 -6.29 5.27 -8.92
CA VAL A 150 -5.02 6.00 -8.79
C VAL A 150 -4.01 5.11 -8.10
N ILE A 151 -2.76 5.09 -8.59
CA ILE A 151 -1.61 4.67 -7.79
C ILE A 151 -0.95 5.90 -7.18
N GLU A 152 -0.39 5.77 -5.99
CA GLU A 152 0.30 6.85 -5.29
C GLU A 152 1.75 6.45 -5.01
N VAL A 153 2.65 7.43 -5.09
CA VAL A 153 4.01 7.30 -4.57
C VAL A 153 4.06 8.09 -3.27
N LEU A 154 4.44 7.41 -2.21
CA LEU A 154 4.66 8.00 -0.89
C LEU A 154 6.16 8.11 -0.65
N VAL A 155 6.57 9.15 0.07
CA VAL A 155 7.97 9.39 0.47
C VAL A 155 8.02 9.65 1.97
N GLU A 156 8.98 9.03 2.63
CA GLU A 156 9.33 9.35 4.01
C GLU A 156 10.12 10.65 4.06
N GLY A 157 9.69 11.57 4.89
CA GLY A 157 10.42 12.82 5.12
C GLY A 157 11.52 12.68 6.18
N PRO A 158 12.37 13.69 6.34
CA PRO A 158 13.43 13.69 7.35
C PRO A 158 12.91 13.67 8.80
N ASP A 159 11.63 13.96 8.99
CA ASP A 159 10.91 13.86 10.26
C ASP A 159 10.25 12.49 10.48
N ALA A 160 10.65 11.47 9.70
CA ALA A 160 10.06 10.12 9.67
C ALA A 160 8.55 10.12 9.40
N ARG A 161 8.02 11.17 8.77
CA ARG A 161 6.62 11.22 8.36
C ARG A 161 6.46 10.97 6.89
N TRP A 162 5.48 10.15 6.55
CA TRP A 162 5.14 9.80 5.18
C TRP A 162 4.19 10.82 4.56
N ARG A 163 4.49 11.20 3.31
CA ARG A 163 3.71 12.15 2.53
C ARG A 163 3.49 11.65 1.11
N GLY A 164 2.35 12.03 0.53
CA GLY A 164 2.11 11.80 -0.89
C GLY A 164 3.07 12.65 -1.74
N HIS A 165 3.72 11.99 -2.71
CA HIS A 165 4.62 12.64 -3.67
C HIS A 165 3.98 12.71 -5.06
N TRP A 166 3.47 11.60 -5.59
CA TRP A 166 2.74 11.55 -6.85
C TRP A 166 1.42 10.82 -6.71
N ARG A 167 0.45 11.29 -7.51
CA ARG A 167 -0.81 10.59 -7.77
C ARG A 167 -0.91 10.37 -9.28
N ILE A 168 -1.03 9.12 -9.69
CA ILE A 168 -0.97 8.67 -11.08
C ILE A 168 -2.27 7.93 -11.40
N PRO A 169 -3.14 8.49 -12.27
CA PRO A 169 -4.40 7.85 -12.61
C PRO A 169 -4.20 6.53 -13.36
N LEU A 170 -5.09 5.56 -13.08
CA LEU A 170 -5.24 4.34 -13.88
C LEU A 170 -6.02 4.64 -15.16
N GLY A 171 -5.79 3.82 -16.18
CA GLY A 171 -6.46 3.92 -17.47
C GLY A 171 -6.01 5.09 -18.33
N HIS A 172 -6.38 5.06 -19.58
CA HIS A 172 -6.15 6.17 -20.50
C HIS A 172 -7.16 7.27 -20.21
N ARG A 173 -6.70 8.53 -20.11
CA ARG A 173 -7.61 9.67 -20.21
C ARG A 173 -8.18 9.68 -21.64
N ARG A 174 -9.46 9.47 -21.77
CA ARG A 174 -10.18 9.76 -23.03
C ARG A 174 -10.26 11.26 -23.25
#